data_ab13902d0f14be81286593f6dd327002
#
_entry.id   ab13902d0f14be81286593f6dd327002
#
_cell.length_a   1.000
_cell.length_b   1.000
_cell.length_c   1.000
_cell.angle_alpha   90.00
_cell.angle_beta   90.00
_cell.angle_gamma   90.00
#
_symmetry.space_group_name_H-M   'P 1'
#
loop_
_entity.id
_entity.type
_entity.pdbx_description
1 polymer ?
#
loop_
_entity_poly.entity_id
_entity_poly.type
_entity_poly.pdbx_seq_one_letter_code
_entity_poly.pdbx_strand_id
1 'polypeptide(L)'
;MRAKEFINEVPLPPDWDPEKLNLRQTFKDRLKYALDRAKRLGGGSSRVAMTIDYEGRPTALKVAKNAKGLAQNEAEIEILDDGYLGNLPIIIPLIDYDKANKRPVWLQTEIAKKIQAPTLMKLLHTPSLSLFTNKVRNIMGQQKRFDANDEQLKAEYFKTSNDRWKPTEQDWGMFNEYANEVADLVSQSKLELDDLRNPANWGVYNNRPVIIDLGFTSDTKQYYGYMG
;
A
#
# COMPACT_ATOMS: atom_id res chain seq x y z
N MET A 1 24.19 5.71 25.70
CA MET A 1 23.77 6.92 24.94
C MET A 1 23.27 6.45 23.59
N ARG A 2 21.96 6.59 23.32
CA ARG A 2 21.38 6.27 22.00
C ARG A 2 21.53 7.50 21.12
N ALA A 3 22.23 7.35 19.99
CA ALA A 3 22.28 8.39 18.97
C ALA A 3 20.84 8.66 18.48
N LYS A 4 20.33 9.87 18.74
CA LYS A 4 19.15 10.37 18.05
C LYS A 4 19.57 10.57 16.61
N GLU A 5 19.02 9.76 15.68
CA GLU A 5 19.04 10.07 14.25
C GLU A 5 18.31 11.41 14.09
N PHE A 6 19.08 12.47 13.99
CA PHE A 6 18.59 13.73 13.44
C PHE A 6 18.32 13.47 11.96
N ILE A 7 17.06 13.20 11.61
CA ILE A 7 16.61 13.40 10.25
C ILE A 7 16.70 14.90 10.04
N ASN A 8 17.73 15.33 9.33
CA ASN A 8 17.79 16.70 8.81
C ASN A 8 16.61 16.85 7.85
N GLU A 9 15.48 17.34 8.35
CA GLU A 9 14.36 17.76 7.55
C GLU A 9 14.81 18.97 6.72
N VAL A 10 15.25 18.67 5.51
CA VAL A 10 15.39 19.73 4.50
C VAL A 10 13.98 20.25 4.26
N PRO A 11 13.70 21.53 4.50
CA PRO A 11 12.37 22.08 4.25
C PRO A 11 11.98 21.78 2.80
N LEU A 12 10.76 21.28 2.62
CA LEU A 12 10.23 21.04 1.27
C LEU A 12 9.99 22.41 0.61
N PRO A 13 10.24 22.55 -0.70
CA PRO A 13 10.01 23.80 -1.39
C PRO A 13 8.56 24.27 -1.22
N PRO A 14 8.32 25.54 -0.87
CA PRO A 14 7.01 26.07 -0.49
C PRO A 14 6.04 26.26 -1.67
N ASP A 15 6.44 25.95 -2.89
CA ASP A 15 5.72 26.27 -4.13
C ASP A 15 5.14 25.06 -4.87
N TRP A 16 4.84 23.97 -4.13
CA TRP A 16 4.08 22.85 -4.72
C TRP A 16 2.66 23.30 -5.09
N ASP A 17 2.31 23.09 -6.35
CA ASP A 17 1.03 23.46 -6.92
C ASP A 17 0.60 22.38 -7.92
N PRO A 18 -0.42 21.54 -7.58
CA PRO A 18 -0.88 20.46 -8.44
C PRO A 18 -1.46 20.96 -9.77
N GLU A 19 -2.04 22.16 -9.83
CA GLU A 19 -2.55 22.74 -11.08
C GLU A 19 -1.40 23.03 -12.05
N LYS A 20 -0.28 23.55 -11.55
CA LYS A 20 0.92 23.75 -12.38
C LYS A 20 1.51 22.43 -12.88
N LEU A 21 1.34 21.32 -12.15
CA LEU A 21 1.73 20.00 -12.64
C LEU A 21 0.80 19.56 -13.78
N ASN A 22 -0.52 19.75 -13.62
CA ASN A 22 -1.51 19.35 -14.61
C ASN A 22 -1.37 20.11 -15.94
N LEU A 23 -0.92 21.36 -15.90
CA LEU A 23 -0.63 22.17 -17.11
C LEU A 23 0.54 21.62 -17.95
N ARG A 24 1.37 20.72 -17.42
CA ARG A 24 2.49 20.12 -18.17
C ARG A 24 1.98 19.05 -19.12
N GLN A 25 2.38 19.13 -20.40
CA GLN A 25 1.85 18.25 -21.44
C GLN A 25 2.48 16.86 -21.43
N THR A 26 3.78 16.74 -21.11
CA THR A 26 4.49 15.47 -21.16
C THR A 26 4.75 14.87 -19.77
N PHE A 27 4.85 13.54 -19.71
CA PHE A 27 5.26 12.84 -18.48
C PHE A 27 6.61 13.34 -17.94
N LYS A 28 7.55 13.64 -18.84
CA LYS A 28 8.89 14.12 -18.48
C LYS A 28 8.82 15.47 -17.79
N ASP A 29 8.01 16.40 -18.29
CA ASP A 29 7.88 17.75 -17.73
C ASP A 29 7.14 17.72 -16.40
N ARG A 30 6.13 16.86 -16.27
CA ARG A 30 5.42 16.63 -15.01
C ARG A 30 6.35 16.08 -13.92
N LEU A 31 7.14 15.06 -14.27
CA LEU A 31 8.14 14.50 -13.36
C LEU A 31 9.20 15.50 -12.95
N LYS A 32 9.71 16.27 -13.91
CA LYS A 32 10.70 17.32 -13.63
C LYS A 32 10.12 18.34 -12.66
N TYR A 33 8.92 18.86 -12.94
CA TYR A 33 8.23 19.80 -12.05
C TYR A 33 8.09 19.27 -10.62
N ALA A 34 7.65 18.02 -10.48
CA ALA A 34 7.48 17.39 -9.18
C ALA A 34 8.82 17.15 -8.46
N LEU A 35 9.84 16.65 -9.15
CA LEU A 35 11.16 16.36 -8.58
C LEU A 35 11.92 17.62 -8.14
N ASP A 36 11.68 18.76 -8.81
CA ASP A 36 12.26 20.05 -8.44
C ASP A 36 11.67 20.58 -7.10
N ARG A 37 10.54 20.04 -6.64
CA ARG A 37 9.76 20.51 -5.47
C ARG A 37 9.52 19.46 -4.40
N ALA A 38 9.99 18.25 -4.60
CA ALA A 38 9.69 17.12 -3.73
C ALA A 38 10.92 16.25 -3.51
N LYS A 39 11.00 15.63 -2.34
CA LYS A 39 12.05 14.65 -2.04
C LYS A 39 11.60 13.26 -2.49
N ARG A 40 12.41 12.59 -3.30
CA ARG A 40 12.11 11.23 -3.77
C ARG A 40 12.09 10.24 -2.60
N LEU A 41 10.99 9.50 -2.46
CA LEU A 41 10.83 8.37 -1.53
C LEU A 41 11.18 7.04 -2.18
N GLY A 42 10.86 6.89 -3.46
CA GLY A 42 11.05 5.66 -4.20
C GLY A 42 10.49 5.76 -5.61
N GLY A 43 10.44 4.65 -6.31
CA GLY A 43 9.80 4.60 -7.63
C GLY A 43 10.07 3.29 -8.34
N GLY A 44 9.07 2.83 -9.07
CA GLY A 44 9.12 1.70 -9.97
C GLY A 44 9.27 2.13 -11.44
N SER A 45 8.95 1.22 -12.35
CA SER A 45 8.96 1.45 -13.80
C SER A 45 7.86 2.42 -14.27
N SER A 46 6.75 2.50 -13.54
CA SER A 46 5.50 3.19 -13.92
C SER A 46 5.25 4.49 -13.17
N ARG A 47 5.66 4.59 -11.89
CA ARG A 47 5.41 5.75 -11.01
C ARG A 47 6.66 6.15 -10.25
N VAL A 48 6.68 7.40 -9.76
CA VAL A 48 7.62 7.89 -8.74
C VAL A 48 6.82 8.30 -7.51
N ALA A 49 7.27 7.86 -6.35
CA ALA A 49 6.77 8.31 -5.06
C ALA A 49 7.72 9.36 -4.46
N MET A 50 7.16 10.44 -3.98
CA MET A 50 7.89 11.61 -3.45
C MET A 50 7.24 12.06 -2.14
N THR A 51 8.02 12.76 -1.31
CA THR A 51 7.49 13.50 -0.16
C THR A 51 7.30 14.95 -0.56
N ILE A 52 6.12 15.49 -0.28
CA ILE A 52 5.82 16.92 -0.41
C ILE A 52 5.26 17.45 0.91
N ASP A 53 5.40 18.76 1.12
CA ASP A 53 4.70 19.43 2.21
C ASP A 53 3.24 19.69 1.83
N TYR A 54 2.34 19.40 2.75
CA TYR A 54 0.92 19.73 2.64
C TYR A 54 0.45 20.26 3.99
N GLU A 55 0.07 21.52 4.01
CA GLU A 55 -0.39 22.18 5.24
C GLU A 55 0.61 22.06 6.42
N GLY A 56 1.92 22.17 6.12
CA GLY A 56 2.98 22.11 7.12
C GLY A 56 3.35 20.69 7.58
N ARG A 57 2.91 19.64 6.90
CA ARG A 57 3.25 18.25 7.21
C ARG A 57 3.66 17.46 5.97
N PRO A 58 4.59 16.51 6.13
CA PRO A 58 5.01 15.68 5.00
C PRO A 58 3.91 14.72 4.59
N THR A 59 3.68 14.58 3.29
CA THR A 59 2.74 13.65 2.67
C THR A 59 3.40 12.90 1.51
N ALA A 60 2.80 11.83 1.03
CA ALA A 60 3.31 11.05 -0.10
C ALA A 60 2.58 11.42 -1.39
N LEU A 61 3.33 11.86 -2.39
CA LEU A 61 2.84 12.14 -3.74
C LEU A 61 3.31 11.04 -4.69
N LYS A 62 2.40 10.42 -5.44
CA LYS A 62 2.70 9.46 -6.49
C LYS A 62 2.40 10.06 -7.85
N VAL A 63 3.40 10.13 -8.73
CA VAL A 63 3.27 10.69 -10.08
C VAL A 63 3.52 9.62 -11.14
N ALA A 64 2.62 9.51 -12.11
CA ALA A 64 2.75 8.60 -13.24
C ALA A 64 3.89 9.01 -14.18
N LYS A 65 4.66 8.01 -14.64
CA LYS A 65 5.76 8.16 -15.61
C LYS A 65 5.36 7.81 -17.04
N ASN A 66 4.27 7.07 -17.19
CA ASN A 66 3.78 6.52 -18.45
C ASN A 66 2.32 6.06 -18.32
N ALA A 67 1.77 5.50 -19.40
CA ALA A 67 0.37 5.03 -19.45
C ALA A 67 0.06 3.95 -18.39
N LYS A 68 1.03 3.08 -18.07
CA LYS A 68 0.91 2.09 -17.00
C LYS A 68 0.75 2.76 -15.64
N GLY A 69 1.52 3.83 -15.38
CA GLY A 69 1.40 4.61 -14.15
C GLY A 69 0.05 5.32 -14.02
N LEU A 70 -0.53 5.79 -15.14
CA LEU A 70 -1.89 6.34 -15.14
C LEU A 70 -2.92 5.27 -14.74
N ALA A 71 -2.83 4.07 -15.32
CA ALA A 71 -3.73 2.97 -14.98
C ALA A 71 -3.61 2.56 -13.51
N GLN A 72 -2.39 2.56 -12.95
CA GLN A 72 -2.18 2.29 -11.54
C GLN A 72 -2.75 3.39 -10.63
N ASN A 73 -2.62 4.68 -11.01
CA ASN A 73 -3.24 5.76 -10.25
C ASN A 73 -4.77 5.64 -10.26
N GLU A 74 -5.35 5.39 -11.44
CA GLU A 74 -6.79 5.19 -11.61
C GLU A 74 -7.31 4.07 -10.69
N ALA A 75 -6.70 2.88 -10.77
CA ALA A 75 -7.08 1.73 -9.95
C ALA A 75 -6.91 1.98 -8.43
N GLU A 76 -5.85 2.68 -8.03
CA GLU A 76 -5.61 3.01 -6.63
C GLU A 76 -6.62 4.04 -6.11
N ILE A 77 -6.98 5.05 -6.91
CA ILE A 77 -7.96 6.07 -6.56
C ILE A 77 -9.36 5.46 -6.46
N GLU A 78 -9.75 4.54 -7.33
CA GLU A 78 -11.02 3.82 -7.23
C GLU A 78 -11.21 3.17 -5.85
N ILE A 79 -10.13 2.67 -5.25
CA ILE A 79 -10.16 2.08 -3.91
C ILE A 79 -10.12 3.16 -2.82
N LEU A 80 -9.20 4.13 -2.95
CA LEU A 80 -8.94 5.13 -1.91
C LEU A 80 -10.07 6.16 -1.77
N ASP A 81 -10.76 6.49 -2.86
CA ASP A 81 -11.87 7.46 -2.89
C ASP A 81 -13.23 6.79 -2.66
N ASP A 82 -13.28 5.46 -2.56
CA ASP A 82 -14.49 4.72 -2.19
C ASP A 82 -14.87 4.99 -0.74
N GLY A 83 -16.13 5.31 -0.50
CA GLY A 83 -16.64 5.73 0.81
C GLY A 83 -16.56 4.64 1.89
N TYR A 84 -16.45 3.37 1.52
CA TYR A 84 -16.27 2.24 2.45
C TYR A 84 -14.81 1.77 2.44
N LEU A 85 -14.26 1.41 1.29
CA LEU A 85 -12.92 0.84 1.17
C LEU A 85 -11.84 1.81 1.62
N GLY A 86 -11.92 3.07 1.20
CA GLY A 86 -10.95 4.11 1.56
C GLY A 86 -10.90 4.43 3.06
N ASN A 87 -11.93 4.03 3.82
CA ASN A 87 -12.00 4.18 5.27
C ASN A 87 -11.58 2.92 6.06
N LEU A 88 -11.21 1.83 5.39
CA LEU A 88 -10.69 0.64 6.07
C LEU A 88 -9.37 0.97 6.79
N PRO A 89 -9.23 0.59 8.09
CA PRO A 89 -8.02 0.91 8.87
C PRO A 89 -6.72 0.35 8.28
N ILE A 90 -6.82 -0.67 7.42
CA ILE A 90 -5.69 -1.29 6.72
C ILE A 90 -5.19 -0.49 5.52
N ILE A 91 -5.87 0.60 5.14
CA ILE A 91 -5.54 1.42 3.98
C ILE A 91 -4.92 2.75 4.40
N ILE A 92 -3.94 3.23 3.63
CA ILE A 92 -3.36 4.55 3.80
C ILE A 92 -4.38 5.63 3.39
N PRO A 93 -4.67 6.65 4.20
CA PRO A 93 -5.65 7.67 3.85
C PRO A 93 -5.28 8.47 2.60
N LEU A 94 -6.24 8.67 1.70
CA LEU A 94 -6.15 9.59 0.57
C LEU A 94 -6.28 11.03 1.08
N ILE A 95 -5.47 11.94 0.51
CA ILE A 95 -5.55 13.38 0.76
C ILE A 95 -6.19 14.08 -0.42
N ASP A 96 -5.63 13.88 -1.62
CA ASP A 96 -6.14 14.47 -2.85
C ASP A 96 -5.61 13.73 -4.08
N TYR A 97 -6.17 14.02 -5.25
CA TYR A 97 -5.72 13.44 -6.51
C TYR A 97 -6.09 14.34 -7.70
N ASP A 98 -5.56 14.04 -8.86
CA ASP A 98 -5.81 14.74 -10.11
C ASP A 98 -7.24 14.50 -10.61
N LYS A 99 -8.14 15.44 -10.31
CA LYS A 99 -9.54 15.46 -10.76
C LYS A 99 -9.71 16.11 -12.13
N ALA A 100 -8.66 16.78 -12.63
CA ALA A 100 -8.73 17.51 -13.89
C ALA A 100 -8.59 16.59 -15.13
N ASN A 101 -7.90 15.47 -14.98
CA ASN A 101 -7.67 14.53 -16.07
C ASN A 101 -8.52 13.28 -15.91
N LYS A 102 -9.12 12.79 -17.02
CA LYS A 102 -9.86 11.52 -17.04
C LYS A 102 -9.05 10.35 -16.46
N ARG A 103 -7.74 10.34 -16.70
CA ARG A 103 -6.79 9.39 -16.10
C ARG A 103 -5.84 10.16 -15.20
N PRO A 104 -5.94 10.00 -13.89
CA PRO A 104 -5.19 10.80 -12.92
C PRO A 104 -3.68 10.67 -13.09
N VAL A 105 -3.01 11.80 -13.22
CA VAL A 105 -1.55 11.85 -13.37
C VAL A 105 -0.85 11.68 -12.04
N TRP A 106 -1.49 12.10 -10.96
CA TRP A 106 -0.96 12.05 -9.61
C TRP A 106 -2.06 11.72 -8.59
N LEU A 107 -1.62 11.19 -7.46
CA LEU A 107 -2.41 11.08 -6.25
C LEU A 107 -1.53 11.38 -5.04
N GLN A 108 -2.13 11.84 -3.94
CA GLN A 108 -1.50 12.21 -2.70
C GLN A 108 -2.15 11.50 -1.53
N THR A 109 -1.35 10.87 -0.69
CA THR A 109 -1.80 10.14 0.49
C THR A 109 -1.04 10.61 1.72
N GLU A 110 -1.50 10.20 2.90
CA GLU A 110 -0.66 10.27 4.10
C GLU A 110 0.66 9.53 3.86
N ILE A 111 1.68 9.87 4.65
CA ILE A 111 2.97 9.18 4.56
C ILE A 111 3.04 8.05 5.58
N ALA A 112 3.29 6.85 5.10
CA ALA A 112 3.56 5.70 5.97
C ALA A 112 5.06 5.42 6.06
N LYS A 113 5.52 5.02 7.23
CA LYS A 113 6.90 4.58 7.41
C LYS A 113 7.09 3.21 6.75
N LYS A 114 8.09 3.09 5.87
CA LYS A 114 8.46 1.80 5.25
C LYS A 114 8.76 0.73 6.29
N ILE A 115 8.39 -0.49 5.98
CA ILE A 115 8.48 -1.63 6.89
C ILE A 115 9.23 -2.80 6.22
N GLN A 116 9.93 -3.58 7.03
CA GLN A 116 10.56 -4.83 6.62
C GLN A 116 9.66 -6.02 6.94
N ALA A 117 9.81 -7.13 6.21
CA ALA A 117 8.99 -8.33 6.39
C ALA A 117 8.86 -8.80 7.84
N PRO A 118 9.93 -8.89 8.66
CA PRO A 118 9.79 -9.33 10.05
C PRO A 118 8.93 -8.40 10.91
N THR A 119 9.03 -7.09 10.67
CA THR A 119 8.21 -6.10 11.40
C THR A 119 6.76 -6.14 10.93
N LEU A 120 6.53 -6.29 9.62
CA LEU A 120 5.19 -6.45 9.06
C LEU A 120 4.49 -7.70 9.64
N MET A 121 5.18 -8.84 9.62
CA MET A 121 4.65 -10.08 10.20
C MET A 121 4.29 -9.93 11.68
N LYS A 122 5.13 -9.23 12.46
CA LYS A 122 4.85 -8.93 13.86
C LYS A 122 3.58 -8.07 14.02
N LEU A 123 3.42 -7.04 13.20
CA LEU A 123 2.26 -6.13 13.28
C LEU A 123 0.96 -6.79 12.77
N LEU A 124 1.06 -7.70 11.81
CA LEU A 124 -0.08 -8.51 11.35
C LEU A 124 -0.33 -9.73 12.25
N HIS A 125 0.42 -9.88 13.34
CA HIS A 125 0.35 -11.05 14.22
C HIS A 125 0.43 -12.36 13.45
N THR A 126 1.32 -12.50 12.46
CA THR A 126 1.44 -13.68 11.61
C THR A 126 2.86 -14.24 11.58
N PRO A 127 3.05 -15.56 11.60
CA PRO A 127 4.37 -16.17 11.43
C PRO A 127 4.90 -16.08 9.98
N SER A 128 4.00 -15.89 9.00
CA SER A 128 4.39 -15.71 7.60
C SER A 128 3.31 -14.98 6.78
N LEU A 129 3.73 -14.24 5.75
CA LEU A 129 2.81 -13.59 4.82
C LEU A 129 2.04 -14.61 3.96
N SER A 130 2.59 -15.80 3.76
CA SER A 130 1.90 -16.91 3.08
C SER A 130 0.70 -17.38 3.89
N LEU A 131 0.90 -17.63 5.20
CA LEU A 131 -0.21 -18.01 6.08
C LEU A 131 -1.28 -16.94 6.16
N PHE A 132 -0.87 -15.66 6.21
CA PHE A 132 -1.77 -14.52 6.19
C PHE A 132 -2.65 -14.51 4.92
N THR A 133 -2.03 -14.61 3.74
CA THR A 133 -2.80 -14.63 2.48
C THR A 133 -3.66 -15.89 2.33
N ASN A 134 -3.25 -17.04 2.88
CA ASN A 134 -4.08 -18.23 2.90
C ASN A 134 -5.31 -18.05 3.78
N LYS A 135 -5.17 -17.36 4.93
CA LYS A 135 -6.31 -17.01 5.79
C LYS A 135 -7.29 -16.07 5.07
N VAL A 136 -6.78 -15.05 4.37
CA VAL A 136 -7.61 -14.15 3.55
C VAL A 136 -8.39 -14.94 2.49
N ARG A 137 -7.74 -15.85 1.75
CA ARG A 137 -8.43 -16.72 0.77
C ARG A 137 -9.51 -17.60 1.40
N ASN A 138 -9.22 -18.12 2.59
CA ASN A 138 -10.19 -18.92 3.34
C ASN A 138 -11.45 -18.10 3.65
N ILE A 139 -11.30 -16.89 4.18
CA ILE A 139 -12.40 -15.97 4.48
C ILE A 139 -13.23 -15.66 3.22
N MET A 140 -12.55 -15.41 2.08
CA MET A 140 -13.21 -15.12 0.80
C MET A 140 -13.89 -16.34 0.16
N GLY A 141 -13.79 -17.53 0.75
CA GLY A 141 -14.28 -18.76 0.14
C GLY A 141 -13.54 -19.19 -1.13
N GLN A 142 -12.38 -18.58 -1.44
CA GLN A 142 -11.56 -18.86 -2.60
C GLN A 142 -10.55 -19.99 -2.32
N GLN A 143 -10.98 -21.05 -1.65
CA GLN A 143 -10.13 -22.19 -1.36
C GLN A 143 -9.81 -22.95 -2.63
N LYS A 144 -8.53 -23.09 -2.94
CA LYS A 144 -8.06 -24.11 -3.89
C LYS A 144 -8.16 -25.47 -3.21
N ARG A 145 -8.29 -26.55 -4.02
CA ARG A 145 -8.49 -27.94 -3.59
C ARG A 145 -7.51 -28.46 -2.50
N PHE A 146 -6.45 -27.69 -2.20
CA PHE A 146 -5.40 -28.03 -1.24
C PHE A 146 -5.22 -26.97 -0.13
N ASP A 147 -6.10 -25.96 -0.06
CA ASP A 147 -5.98 -24.94 0.98
C ASP A 147 -6.58 -25.47 2.29
N ALA A 148 -5.88 -25.22 3.38
CA ALA A 148 -6.30 -25.63 4.72
C ALA A 148 -7.62 -24.93 5.13
N ASN A 149 -8.53 -25.66 5.77
CA ASN A 149 -9.69 -25.06 6.42
C ASN A 149 -9.24 -24.21 7.64
N ASP A 150 -10.17 -23.52 8.27
CA ASP A 150 -9.86 -22.60 9.38
C ASP A 150 -9.20 -23.28 10.59
N GLU A 151 -9.61 -24.50 10.92
CA GLU A 151 -9.01 -25.28 12.00
C GLU A 151 -7.59 -25.69 11.68
N GLN A 152 -7.33 -26.10 10.43
CA GLN A 152 -5.98 -26.43 9.95
C GLN A 152 -5.07 -25.20 9.95
N LEU A 153 -5.58 -24.04 9.50
CA LEU A 153 -4.84 -22.77 9.54
C LEU A 153 -4.52 -22.36 10.99
N LYS A 154 -5.47 -22.52 11.91
CA LYS A 154 -5.23 -22.27 13.33
C LYS A 154 -4.18 -23.22 13.91
N ALA A 155 -4.27 -24.50 13.59
CA ALA A 155 -3.27 -25.48 14.02
C ALA A 155 -1.88 -25.18 13.47
N GLU A 156 -1.77 -24.81 12.17
CA GLU A 156 -0.52 -24.38 11.55
C GLU A 156 0.04 -23.11 12.24
N TYR A 157 -0.82 -22.14 12.51
CA TYR A 157 -0.46 -20.90 13.19
C TYR A 157 0.21 -21.15 14.54
N PHE A 158 -0.38 -21.97 15.40
CA PHE A 158 0.19 -22.30 16.70
C PHE A 158 1.38 -23.25 16.64
N LYS A 159 1.46 -24.12 15.62
CA LYS A 159 2.59 -25.03 15.40
C LYS A 159 3.88 -24.30 15.02
N THR A 160 3.79 -23.10 14.41
CA THR A 160 4.96 -22.27 14.05
C THR A 160 5.64 -21.60 15.25
N SER A 161 5.24 -21.92 16.47
CA SER A 161 5.89 -21.44 17.70
C SER A 161 7.37 -21.78 17.71
N ASN A 162 8.19 -20.80 18.03
CA ASN A 162 9.65 -20.93 18.25
C ASN A 162 10.11 -19.96 19.35
N ASP A 163 11.40 -19.91 19.65
CA ASP A 163 11.93 -19.03 20.72
C ASP A 163 11.66 -17.54 20.52
N ARG A 164 11.43 -17.10 19.27
CA ARG A 164 11.17 -15.70 18.90
C ARG A 164 9.68 -15.40 18.70
N TRP A 165 8.86 -16.43 18.51
CA TRP A 165 7.44 -16.31 18.22
C TRP A 165 6.66 -17.36 19.01
N LYS A 166 5.91 -16.90 20.00
CA LYS A 166 5.03 -17.73 20.84
C LYS A 166 3.62 -17.14 20.78
N PRO A 167 2.84 -17.51 19.75
CA PRO A 167 1.51 -16.92 19.53
C PRO A 167 0.56 -17.27 20.67
N THR A 168 -0.30 -16.32 21.00
CA THR A 168 -1.39 -16.46 21.97
C THR A 168 -2.74 -16.46 21.24
N GLU A 169 -3.83 -16.80 21.93
CA GLU A 169 -5.18 -16.65 21.38
C GLU A 169 -5.52 -15.18 21.06
N GLN A 170 -4.94 -14.22 21.79
CA GLN A 170 -5.07 -12.79 21.45
C GLN A 170 -4.39 -12.47 20.12
N ASP A 171 -3.19 -13.00 19.88
CA ASP A 171 -2.51 -12.82 18.58
C ASP A 171 -3.30 -13.44 17.43
N TRP A 172 -3.93 -14.60 17.65
CA TRP A 172 -4.84 -15.21 16.69
C TRP A 172 -6.07 -14.32 16.41
N GLY A 173 -6.63 -13.68 17.45
CA GLY A 173 -7.71 -12.71 17.30
C GLY A 173 -7.30 -11.53 16.41
N MET A 174 -6.16 -10.90 16.69
CA MET A 174 -5.62 -9.77 15.89
C MET A 174 -5.30 -10.19 14.46
N PHE A 175 -4.70 -11.37 14.28
CA PHE A 175 -4.44 -11.95 12.95
C PHE A 175 -5.73 -12.09 12.12
N ASN A 176 -6.82 -12.58 12.73
CA ASN A 176 -8.11 -12.70 12.06
C ASN A 176 -8.72 -11.33 11.73
N GLU A 177 -8.59 -10.34 12.62
CA GLU A 177 -9.07 -8.97 12.38
C GLU A 177 -8.44 -8.41 11.11
N TYR A 178 -7.10 -8.42 11.01
CA TYR A 178 -6.40 -7.94 9.82
C TYR A 178 -6.72 -8.77 8.56
N ALA A 179 -6.87 -10.09 8.71
CA ALA A 179 -7.24 -10.94 7.58
C ALA A 179 -8.64 -10.65 7.05
N ASN A 180 -9.61 -10.32 7.93
CA ASN A 180 -10.95 -9.89 7.55
C ASN A 180 -10.92 -8.52 6.85
N GLU A 181 -10.19 -7.51 7.38
CA GLU A 181 -10.06 -6.20 6.73
C GLU A 181 -9.50 -6.35 5.29
N VAL A 182 -8.49 -7.20 5.11
CA VAL A 182 -7.90 -7.46 3.77
C VAL A 182 -8.86 -8.26 2.89
N ALA A 183 -9.62 -9.22 3.44
CA ALA A 183 -10.60 -9.99 2.68
C ALA A 183 -11.73 -9.07 2.16
N ASP A 184 -12.20 -8.15 2.98
CA ASP A 184 -13.20 -7.15 2.57
C ASP A 184 -12.64 -6.27 1.44
N LEU A 185 -11.43 -5.77 1.60
CA LEU A 185 -10.76 -4.98 0.56
C LEU A 185 -10.66 -5.74 -0.77
N VAL A 186 -10.09 -6.95 -0.75
CA VAL A 186 -9.85 -7.75 -1.96
C VAL A 186 -11.15 -8.22 -2.60
N SER A 187 -12.18 -8.55 -1.81
CA SER A 187 -13.48 -9.00 -2.32
C SER A 187 -14.25 -7.91 -3.05
N GLN A 188 -14.11 -6.66 -2.62
CA GLN A 188 -14.85 -5.53 -3.17
C GLN A 188 -14.03 -4.71 -4.17
N SER A 189 -12.71 -4.87 -4.18
CA SER A 189 -11.80 -4.30 -5.15
C SER A 189 -11.31 -5.40 -6.12
N LYS A 190 -10.62 -4.99 -7.17
CA LYS A 190 -9.94 -5.93 -8.08
C LYS A 190 -8.47 -6.15 -7.69
N LEU A 191 -8.11 -5.84 -6.44
CA LEU A 191 -6.74 -5.94 -5.94
C LEU A 191 -6.25 -7.39 -5.98
N GLU A 192 -5.03 -7.58 -6.42
CA GLU A 192 -4.40 -8.90 -6.46
C GLU A 192 -3.82 -9.26 -5.10
N LEU A 193 -4.43 -10.24 -4.43
CA LEU A 193 -4.02 -10.68 -3.09
C LEU A 193 -2.55 -11.11 -3.02
N ASP A 194 -2.00 -11.72 -4.07
CA ASP A 194 -0.62 -12.20 -4.06
C ASP A 194 0.41 -11.05 -4.04
N ASP A 195 0.03 -9.85 -4.49
CA ASP A 195 0.88 -8.65 -4.41
C ASP A 195 1.08 -8.20 -2.96
N LEU A 196 0.15 -8.51 -2.06
CA LEU A 196 0.25 -8.21 -0.63
C LEU A 196 1.28 -9.08 0.13
N ARG A 197 1.86 -10.09 -0.51
CA ARG A 197 3.03 -10.81 0.01
C ARG A 197 4.31 -10.00 -0.08
N ASN A 198 4.33 -8.95 -0.89
CA ASN A 198 5.47 -8.06 -1.01
C ASN A 198 5.46 -7.01 0.12
N PRO A 199 6.42 -7.03 1.07
CA PRO A 199 6.47 -6.05 2.16
C PRO A 199 6.63 -4.61 1.67
N ALA A 200 7.11 -4.41 0.43
CA ALA A 200 7.25 -3.07 -0.15
C ALA A 200 5.90 -2.36 -0.39
N ASN A 201 4.80 -3.12 -0.43
CA ASN A 201 3.45 -2.59 -0.59
C ASN A 201 2.80 -2.19 0.75
N TRP A 202 3.55 -2.36 1.85
CA TRP A 202 3.10 -2.07 3.20
C TRP A 202 3.93 -0.97 3.86
N GLY A 203 3.28 -0.28 4.79
CA GLY A 203 3.92 0.68 5.69
C GLY A 203 3.29 0.66 7.07
N VAL A 204 3.79 1.52 7.95
CA VAL A 204 3.19 1.79 9.26
C VAL A 204 2.66 3.20 9.29
N TYR A 205 1.38 3.34 9.60
CA TYR A 205 0.71 4.61 9.83
C TYR A 205 -0.08 4.52 11.14
N ASN A 206 0.08 5.49 12.04
CA ASN A 206 -0.53 5.50 13.36
C ASN A 206 -0.37 4.18 14.14
N ASN A 207 0.84 3.61 14.09
CA ASN A 207 1.22 2.33 14.72
C ASN A 207 0.47 1.08 14.19
N ARG A 208 -0.26 1.20 13.08
CA ARG A 208 -0.91 0.07 12.41
C ARG A 208 -0.21 -0.25 11.08
N PRO A 209 -0.21 -1.52 10.64
CA PRO A 209 0.18 -1.86 9.28
C PRO A 209 -0.87 -1.31 8.31
N VAL A 210 -0.42 -0.67 7.24
CA VAL A 210 -1.30 -0.17 6.18
C VAL A 210 -0.75 -0.54 4.81
N ILE A 211 -1.65 -0.77 3.86
CA ILE A 211 -1.30 -0.99 2.45
C ILE A 211 -1.07 0.37 1.81
N ILE A 212 0.10 0.55 1.19
CA ILE A 212 0.54 1.81 0.59
C ILE A 212 0.65 1.75 -0.93
N ASP A 213 0.47 0.60 -1.55
CA ASP A 213 0.42 0.44 -3.01
C ASP A 213 -0.74 -0.49 -3.38
N LEU A 214 -1.80 0.08 -3.92
CA LEU A 214 -3.05 -0.56 -4.33
C LEU A 214 -3.19 -0.61 -5.87
N GLY A 215 -2.15 -0.21 -6.59
CA GLY A 215 -2.21 -0.07 -8.05
C GLY A 215 -2.06 -1.37 -8.83
N PHE A 216 -1.87 -2.53 -8.20
CA PHE A 216 -1.80 -3.82 -8.87
C PHE A 216 -3.14 -4.57 -8.75
N THR A 217 -3.97 -4.37 -9.75
CA THR A 217 -5.31 -4.98 -9.86
C THR A 217 -5.37 -5.90 -11.08
N SER A 218 -6.42 -6.73 -11.16
CA SER A 218 -6.65 -7.57 -12.34
C SER A 218 -6.71 -6.76 -13.64
N ASP A 219 -7.26 -5.54 -13.59
CA ASP A 219 -7.35 -4.65 -14.75
C ASP A 219 -5.99 -4.07 -15.16
N THR A 220 -5.08 -3.87 -14.20
CA THR A 220 -3.73 -3.38 -14.49
C THR A 220 -2.76 -4.47 -14.93
N LYS A 221 -3.05 -5.75 -14.70
CA LYS A 221 -2.22 -6.90 -15.11
C LYS A 221 -1.83 -6.89 -16.59
N GLN A 222 -2.76 -6.50 -17.47
CA GLN A 222 -2.51 -6.42 -18.91
C GLN A 222 -1.30 -5.53 -19.27
N TYR A 223 -1.00 -4.53 -18.46
CA TYR A 223 0.16 -3.64 -18.67
C TYR A 223 1.48 -4.27 -18.22
N TYR A 224 1.45 -5.45 -17.58
CA TYR A 224 2.62 -6.17 -17.09
C TYR A 224 3.04 -7.35 -17.98
N GLY A 225 2.30 -7.58 -19.09
CA GLY A 225 2.59 -8.70 -19.98
C GLY A 225 2.22 -10.09 -19.41
N TYR A 226 1.47 -10.13 -18.32
CA TYR A 226 0.93 -11.37 -17.75
C TYR A 226 -0.40 -11.74 -18.45
N MET A 227 -0.39 -11.81 -19.78
CA MET A 227 -1.44 -12.52 -20.49
C MET A 227 -0.97 -13.97 -20.61
N GLY A 228 -1.38 -14.79 -19.63
CA GLY A 228 -1.23 -16.23 -19.65
C GLY A 228 -2.29 -16.90 -20.50
#